data_cdc62ad426c0e2f5455dc707be5d458b
#
_entry.id   cdc62ad426c0e2f5455dc707be5d458b
#
_cell.length_a   1.000
_cell.length_b   1.000
_cell.length_c   1.000
_cell.angle_alpha   90.00
_cell.angle_beta   90.00
_cell.angle_gamma   90.00
#
_symmetry.space_group_name_H-M   'P 1'
#
loop_
_entity.id
_entity.type
_entity.pdbx_description
1 polymer ?
#
loop_
_entity_poly.entity_id
_entity_poly.type
_entity_poly.pdbx_seq_one_letter_code
_entity_poly.pdbx_strand_id
1 'polypeptide(L)'
;MADAKTDDKKQAKTAAKVSPAQNEGKLKALGLAMDQIEKSYGKGAIMKLGESTVNTKVETYPTGSISLDLALGGGIPRGRIIEIYGPESSGKTTLTLHAIAEVQKKGGTAAFIDAEHALDPTYAKRIGVDVDNLLLSQPDNGEQALEITETLVRSNAVDLIVVDSVAALVPRAEIEGDMGDSLPGLQARLMSQALRKLTAVINKSKATVIFINQIRMKIGVMFGNPETTTGGNALKFYASVRMDIRRISQIKQADAVIGNRTRVKVVKNKIAPPFREAEFDIMYNEGISRSGDILDLAVNRNIVDKAGAWFAYGDQKIGQGREAAKSYLQSNPEVMEEIAEKVRAAAFQE
;
A
#
# COMPACT_ATOMS: atom_id res chain seq x y z
N MET A 1 -68.09 3.01 3.62
CA MET A 1 -68.17 4.45 3.29
C MET A 1 -66.76 4.91 3.09
N ALA A 2 -66.45 4.96 1.90
CA ALA A 2 -66.05 6.04 1.00
C ALA A 2 -64.56 6.39 1.22
N ASP A 3 -63.74 5.85 0.36
CA ASP A 3 -63.04 6.48 -0.78
C ASP A 3 -62.13 7.66 -0.44
N ALA A 4 -60.83 7.44 -0.55
CA ALA A 4 -59.89 8.38 -1.12
C ALA A 4 -58.70 7.61 -1.75
N LYS A 5 -58.90 7.16 -2.99
CA LYS A 5 -57.85 6.95 -4.01
C LYS A 5 -57.48 8.29 -4.61
N THR A 6 -56.27 8.36 -5.18
CA THR A 6 -55.66 9.38 -6.04
C THR A 6 -54.72 10.27 -5.26
N ASP A 7 -53.40 10.33 -5.55
CA ASP A 7 -52.67 10.77 -6.72
C ASP A 7 -51.15 10.50 -6.56
N ASP A 8 -50.69 9.37 -7.05
CA ASP A 8 -49.24 9.10 -7.14
C ASP A 8 -48.87 8.81 -8.60
N LYS A 9 -49.06 9.84 -9.44
CA LYS A 9 -48.59 9.84 -10.83
C LYS A 9 -48.34 11.25 -11.28
N LYS A 10 -47.08 11.72 -11.17
CA LYS A 10 -46.41 12.70 -12.06
C LYS A 10 -45.17 13.29 -11.42
N GLN A 11 -44.06 12.64 -11.56
CA GLN A 11 -42.75 13.27 -11.67
C GLN A 11 -41.75 12.33 -12.36
N ALA A 12 -42.08 11.84 -13.54
CA ALA A 12 -41.08 11.43 -14.52
C ALA A 12 -40.50 12.73 -15.10
N LYS A 13 -39.34 13.18 -14.57
CA LYS A 13 -38.56 14.27 -15.17
C LYS A 13 -38.14 13.83 -16.57
N THR A 14 -38.76 14.41 -17.58
CA THR A 14 -38.39 14.43 -19.00
C THR A 14 -36.92 14.84 -19.12
N ALA A 15 -36.04 13.92 -19.41
CA ALA A 15 -34.73 14.20 -19.96
C ALA A 15 -34.96 14.81 -21.35
N ALA A 16 -34.78 16.12 -21.45
CA ALA A 16 -34.92 16.85 -22.73
C ALA A 16 -33.91 16.25 -23.71
N LYS A 17 -34.40 15.62 -24.78
CA LYS A 17 -33.60 15.16 -25.93
C LYS A 17 -32.99 16.43 -26.57
N VAL A 18 -31.68 16.64 -26.37
CA VAL A 18 -30.91 17.69 -27.03
C VAL A 18 -31.00 17.48 -28.54
N SER A 19 -31.38 18.54 -29.31
CA SER A 19 -31.51 18.42 -30.76
C SER A 19 -30.14 18.15 -31.40
N PRO A 20 -30.08 17.43 -32.54
CA PRO A 20 -28.81 17.13 -33.23
C PRO A 20 -27.95 18.35 -33.50
N ALA A 21 -28.54 19.47 -33.89
CA ALA A 21 -27.85 20.74 -34.14
C ALA A 21 -27.24 21.37 -32.87
N GLN A 22 -27.90 21.25 -31.72
CA GLN A 22 -27.38 21.72 -30.45
C GLN A 22 -26.19 20.82 -29.97
N ASN A 23 -26.19 19.56 -30.33
CA ASN A 23 -25.11 18.63 -30.00
C ASN A 23 -23.87 18.95 -30.86
N GLU A 24 -24.02 19.25 -32.11
CA GLU A 24 -22.94 19.61 -33.05
C GLU A 24 -22.26 20.94 -32.64
N GLY A 25 -23.04 21.95 -32.25
CA GLY A 25 -22.51 23.22 -31.71
C GLY A 25 -21.71 23.02 -30.42
N LYS A 26 -22.17 22.16 -29.51
CA LYS A 26 -21.45 21.82 -28.28
C LYS A 26 -20.13 21.07 -28.56
N LEU A 27 -20.12 20.16 -29.52
CA LEU A 27 -18.89 19.42 -29.89
C LEU A 27 -17.85 20.37 -30.51
N LYS A 28 -18.23 21.29 -31.36
CA LYS A 28 -17.33 22.33 -31.91
C LYS A 28 -16.76 23.23 -30.83
N ALA A 29 -17.60 23.71 -29.91
CA ALA A 29 -17.16 24.54 -28.78
C ALA A 29 -16.19 23.77 -27.86
N LEU A 30 -16.44 22.47 -27.60
CA LEU A 30 -15.56 21.60 -26.81
C LEU A 30 -14.19 21.42 -27.52
N GLY A 31 -14.18 21.22 -28.85
CA GLY A 31 -12.95 21.13 -29.62
C GLY A 31 -12.10 22.41 -29.50
N LEU A 32 -12.69 23.58 -29.69
CA LEU A 32 -12.00 24.86 -29.53
C LEU A 32 -11.45 25.06 -28.12
N ALA A 33 -12.19 24.65 -27.08
CA ALA A 33 -11.75 24.75 -25.71
C ALA A 33 -10.56 23.79 -25.43
N MET A 34 -10.59 22.58 -25.96
CA MET A 34 -9.48 21.62 -25.86
C MET A 34 -8.23 22.16 -26.55
N ASP A 35 -8.34 22.70 -27.76
CA ASP A 35 -7.23 23.31 -28.50
C ASP A 35 -6.61 24.48 -27.74
N GLN A 36 -7.46 25.33 -27.12
CA GLN A 36 -6.99 26.44 -26.30
C GLN A 36 -6.25 25.99 -25.05
N ILE A 37 -6.74 24.94 -24.38
CA ILE A 37 -6.08 24.33 -23.21
C ILE A 37 -4.71 23.76 -23.64
N GLU A 38 -4.64 23.03 -24.74
CA GLU A 38 -3.39 22.48 -25.23
C GLU A 38 -2.37 23.56 -25.63
N LYS A 39 -2.82 24.65 -26.23
CA LYS A 39 -1.96 25.81 -26.53
C LYS A 39 -1.42 26.48 -25.28
N SER A 40 -2.24 26.58 -24.22
CA SER A 40 -1.86 27.28 -22.99
C SER A 40 -1.02 26.44 -22.03
N TYR A 41 -1.26 25.12 -21.97
CA TYR A 41 -0.70 24.22 -20.96
C TYR A 41 0.12 23.06 -21.56
N GLY A 42 0.20 22.95 -22.88
CA GLY A 42 0.93 21.89 -23.60
C GLY A 42 0.06 20.70 -23.99
N LYS A 43 0.58 19.90 -24.93
CA LYS A 43 -0.09 18.67 -25.39
C LYS A 43 -0.31 17.70 -24.25
N GLY A 44 -1.52 17.14 -24.17
CA GLY A 44 -1.90 16.19 -23.13
C GLY A 44 -2.37 16.84 -21.83
N ALA A 45 -2.49 18.20 -21.76
CA ALA A 45 -3.09 18.87 -20.62
C ALA A 45 -4.57 18.53 -20.43
N ILE A 46 -5.25 18.17 -21.51
CA ILE A 46 -6.61 17.62 -21.52
C ILE A 46 -6.69 16.49 -22.55
N MET A 47 -7.42 15.42 -22.22
CA MET A 47 -7.63 14.30 -23.14
C MET A 47 -8.95 13.61 -22.86
N LYS A 48 -9.52 12.99 -23.86
CA LYS A 48 -10.67 12.09 -23.63
C LYS A 48 -10.14 10.73 -23.17
N LEU A 49 -10.66 10.21 -22.07
CA LEU A 49 -10.18 8.98 -21.45
C LEU A 49 -10.26 7.77 -22.40
N GLY A 50 -11.27 7.70 -23.27
CA GLY A 50 -11.44 6.61 -24.24
C GLY A 50 -10.54 6.70 -25.49
N GLU A 51 -9.99 7.90 -25.79
CA GLU A 51 -9.08 8.12 -26.93
C GLU A 51 -7.60 8.09 -26.49
N SER A 52 -7.35 8.08 -25.18
CA SER A 52 -5.99 8.11 -24.68
C SER A 52 -5.35 6.72 -24.84
N THR A 53 -4.23 6.64 -25.52
CA THR A 53 -3.30 5.49 -25.49
C THR A 53 -2.58 5.38 -24.14
N VAL A 54 -2.95 6.20 -23.18
CA VAL A 54 -2.37 6.17 -21.83
C VAL A 54 -2.77 4.85 -21.18
N ASN A 55 -1.75 4.03 -20.94
CA ASN A 55 -1.91 2.78 -20.21
C ASN A 55 -2.51 3.12 -18.83
N THR A 56 -3.82 2.92 -18.66
CA THR A 56 -4.55 3.27 -17.44
C THR A 56 -4.18 2.33 -16.27
N LYS A 57 -3.46 1.24 -16.58
CA LYS A 57 -2.99 0.30 -15.57
C LYS A 57 -1.79 0.89 -14.83
N VAL A 58 -1.96 1.19 -13.56
CA VAL A 58 -0.88 1.66 -12.70
C VAL A 58 0.15 0.53 -12.54
N GLU A 59 1.41 0.81 -12.83
CA GLU A 59 2.51 -0.11 -12.56
C GLU A 59 2.66 -0.34 -11.07
N THR A 60 3.07 -1.56 -10.68
CA THR A 60 3.21 -1.95 -9.28
C THR A 60 4.52 -2.68 -9.01
N TYR A 61 4.99 -2.59 -7.78
CA TYR A 61 6.05 -3.43 -7.23
C TYR A 61 5.43 -4.52 -6.34
N PRO A 62 6.01 -5.74 -6.32
CA PRO A 62 5.60 -6.75 -5.36
C PRO A 62 5.84 -6.29 -3.92
N THR A 63 5.04 -6.81 -3.00
CA THR A 63 5.21 -6.57 -1.55
C THR A 63 6.12 -7.57 -0.87
N GLY A 64 6.46 -8.67 -1.55
CA GLY A 64 7.08 -9.87 -0.97
C GLY A 64 6.07 -10.94 -0.55
N SER A 65 4.77 -10.61 -0.51
CA SER A 65 3.65 -11.52 -0.25
C SER A 65 2.69 -11.53 -1.42
N ILE A 66 2.45 -12.69 -2.03
CA ILE A 66 1.51 -12.82 -3.16
C ILE A 66 0.08 -12.54 -2.69
N SER A 67 -0.29 -12.99 -1.50
CA SER A 67 -1.63 -12.74 -0.94
C SER A 67 -1.90 -11.23 -0.78
N LEU A 68 -0.89 -10.47 -0.35
CA LEU A 68 -1.03 -9.02 -0.24
C LEU A 68 -1.02 -8.35 -1.61
N ASP A 69 -0.21 -8.80 -2.55
CA ASP A 69 -0.21 -8.30 -3.93
C ASP A 69 -1.59 -8.45 -4.56
N LEU A 70 -2.24 -9.59 -4.37
CA LEU A 70 -3.60 -9.85 -4.85
C LEU A 70 -4.64 -8.95 -4.15
N ALA A 71 -4.51 -8.75 -2.84
CA ALA A 71 -5.39 -7.87 -2.08
C ALA A 71 -5.28 -6.40 -2.54
N LEU A 72 -4.08 -5.99 -2.96
CA LEU A 72 -3.80 -4.65 -3.49
C LEU A 72 -4.20 -4.47 -4.96
N GLY A 73 -4.44 -5.55 -5.70
CA GLY A 73 -4.74 -5.52 -7.14
C GLY A 73 -3.48 -5.50 -8.01
N GLY A 74 -2.38 -6.07 -7.52
CA GLY A 74 -1.11 -6.25 -8.24
C GLY A 74 0.14 -5.82 -7.49
N GLY A 75 0.00 -5.31 -6.26
CA GLY A 75 1.13 -4.88 -5.43
C GLY A 75 1.14 -3.38 -5.10
N ILE A 76 2.30 -2.86 -4.73
CA ILE A 76 2.52 -1.47 -4.33
C ILE A 76 2.50 -0.55 -5.57
N PRO A 77 1.56 0.41 -5.68
CA PRO A 77 1.45 1.27 -6.85
C PRO A 77 2.61 2.28 -6.95
N ARG A 78 3.18 2.38 -8.15
CA ARG A 78 4.21 3.38 -8.47
C ARG A 78 3.62 4.79 -8.52
N GLY A 79 4.41 5.76 -8.11
CA GLY A 79 4.01 7.17 -8.16
C GLY A 79 2.86 7.51 -7.22
N ARG A 80 2.80 6.88 -6.05
CA ARG A 80 1.73 7.06 -5.07
C ARG A 80 2.27 7.21 -3.65
N ILE A 81 1.46 7.86 -2.82
CA ILE A 81 1.64 7.88 -1.36
C ILE A 81 0.87 6.72 -0.77
N ILE A 82 1.53 5.97 0.12
CA ILE A 82 0.99 4.80 0.81
C ILE A 82 1.15 5.02 2.32
N GLU A 83 0.17 4.61 3.10
CA GLU A 83 0.27 4.55 4.56
C GLU A 83 0.14 3.10 5.02
N ILE A 84 1.11 2.64 5.81
CA ILE A 84 1.08 1.36 6.54
C ILE A 84 1.01 1.70 8.02
N TYR A 85 -0.05 1.28 8.70
CA TYR A 85 -0.22 1.58 10.11
C TYR A 85 -0.69 0.35 10.89
N GLY A 86 -0.38 0.33 12.17
CA GLY A 86 -0.74 -0.77 13.06
C GLY A 86 -0.08 -0.63 14.43
N PRO A 87 -0.40 -1.54 15.34
CA PRO A 87 0.24 -1.61 16.65
C PRO A 87 1.75 -1.80 16.53
N GLU A 88 2.45 -1.58 17.62
CA GLU A 88 3.87 -1.89 17.74
C GLU A 88 4.12 -3.39 17.50
N SER A 89 5.27 -3.74 16.95
CA SER A 89 5.65 -5.12 16.63
C SER A 89 4.65 -5.89 15.74
N SER A 90 3.84 -5.18 14.93
CA SER A 90 2.91 -5.81 13.98
C SER A 90 3.54 -6.21 12.65
N GLY A 91 4.80 -5.83 12.38
CA GLY A 91 5.52 -6.15 11.13
C GLY A 91 5.52 -5.03 10.09
N LYS A 92 5.23 -3.77 10.47
CA LYS A 92 5.24 -2.61 9.55
C LYS A 92 6.58 -2.45 8.83
N THR A 93 7.66 -2.32 9.60
CA THR A 93 9.03 -2.16 9.07
C THR A 93 9.45 -3.39 8.26
N THR A 94 9.13 -4.61 8.73
CA THR A 94 9.39 -5.85 7.99
C THR A 94 8.75 -5.83 6.61
N LEU A 95 7.47 -5.46 6.52
CA LEU A 95 6.76 -5.37 5.23
C LEU A 95 7.41 -4.35 4.29
N THR A 96 7.84 -3.19 4.80
CA THR A 96 8.51 -2.18 3.97
C THR A 96 9.90 -2.60 3.54
N LEU A 97 10.65 -3.34 4.36
CA LEU A 97 11.94 -3.91 3.97
C LEU A 97 11.79 -4.95 2.85
N HIS A 98 10.75 -5.80 2.88
CA HIS A 98 10.43 -6.68 1.75
C HIS A 98 10.12 -5.88 0.49
N ALA A 99 9.33 -4.82 0.59
CA ALA A 99 9.04 -3.95 -0.54
C ALA A 99 10.31 -3.32 -1.13
N ILE A 100 11.25 -2.87 -0.30
CA ILE A 100 12.56 -2.38 -0.72
C ILE A 100 13.33 -3.48 -1.47
N ALA A 101 13.43 -4.67 -0.89
CA ALA A 101 14.12 -5.79 -1.51
C ALA A 101 13.53 -6.14 -2.90
N GLU A 102 12.20 -6.12 -3.03
CA GLU A 102 11.54 -6.39 -4.31
C GLU A 102 11.76 -5.29 -5.35
N VAL A 103 11.86 -4.02 -4.93
CA VAL A 103 12.22 -2.90 -5.81
C VAL A 103 13.67 -3.03 -6.29
N GLN A 104 14.60 -3.32 -5.39
CA GLN A 104 16.03 -3.51 -5.71
C GLN A 104 16.25 -4.70 -6.63
N LYS A 105 15.56 -5.84 -6.44
CA LYS A 105 15.60 -7.00 -7.34
C LYS A 105 15.19 -6.65 -8.78
N LYS A 106 14.34 -5.64 -8.96
CA LYS A 106 13.96 -5.13 -10.30
C LYS A 106 14.90 -4.04 -10.82
N GLY A 107 16.03 -3.80 -10.16
CA GLY A 107 17.00 -2.77 -10.51
C GLY A 107 16.59 -1.35 -10.11
N GLY A 108 15.57 -1.21 -9.26
CA GLY A 108 15.13 0.09 -8.73
C GLY A 108 15.96 0.56 -7.56
N THR A 109 15.97 1.86 -7.34
CA THR A 109 16.66 2.52 -6.22
C THR A 109 15.69 2.77 -5.08
N ALA A 110 16.12 2.44 -3.85
CA ALA A 110 15.31 2.67 -2.65
C ALA A 110 16.03 3.56 -1.63
N ALA A 111 15.22 4.29 -0.85
CA ALA A 111 15.70 5.08 0.28
C ALA A 111 14.87 4.78 1.53
N PHE A 112 15.52 4.81 2.69
CA PHE A 112 14.92 4.65 4.00
C PHE A 112 15.22 5.87 4.87
N ILE A 113 14.18 6.57 5.27
CA ILE A 113 14.26 7.72 6.18
C ILE A 113 13.90 7.20 7.57
N ASP A 114 14.94 6.94 8.36
CA ASP A 114 14.86 6.32 9.68
C ASP A 114 14.77 7.40 10.76
N ALA A 115 13.56 7.91 10.98
CA ALA A 115 13.31 8.92 12.03
C ALA A 115 13.24 8.31 13.44
N GLU A 116 13.11 6.98 13.56
CA GLU A 116 13.15 6.28 14.86
C GLU A 116 14.56 5.83 15.24
N HIS A 117 15.56 5.92 14.33
CA HIS A 117 16.94 5.44 14.52
C HIS A 117 17.02 3.97 14.93
N ALA A 118 16.15 3.13 14.37
CA ALA A 118 15.93 1.77 14.81
C ALA A 118 16.15 0.70 13.71
N LEU A 119 16.63 1.10 12.52
CA LEU A 119 16.89 0.15 11.43
C LEU A 119 18.07 -0.77 11.79
N ASP A 120 17.82 -2.08 11.79
CA ASP A 120 18.86 -3.11 11.89
C ASP A 120 19.31 -3.54 10.48
N PRO A 121 20.54 -3.18 10.06
CA PRO A 121 21.07 -3.58 8.75
C PRO A 121 21.22 -5.10 8.61
N THR A 122 21.50 -5.82 9.72
CA THR A 122 21.64 -7.27 9.70
C THR A 122 20.30 -7.94 9.39
N TYR A 123 19.23 -7.45 10.00
CA TYR A 123 17.88 -7.92 9.72
C TYR A 123 17.44 -7.56 8.30
N ALA A 124 17.70 -6.33 7.86
CA ALA A 124 17.40 -5.91 6.49
C ALA A 124 18.09 -6.82 5.44
N LYS A 125 19.37 -7.15 5.65
CA LYS A 125 20.11 -8.07 4.79
C LYS A 125 19.51 -9.49 4.76
N ARG A 126 19.04 -9.98 5.91
CA ARG A 126 18.38 -11.31 5.97
C ARG A 126 17.06 -11.36 5.21
N ILE A 127 16.32 -10.25 5.16
CA ILE A 127 15.10 -10.09 4.36
C ILE A 127 15.42 -10.07 2.86
N GLY A 128 16.66 -9.77 2.48
CA GLY A 128 17.11 -9.70 1.10
C GLY A 128 17.30 -8.27 0.58
N VAL A 129 17.33 -7.27 1.47
CA VAL A 129 17.69 -5.90 1.10
C VAL A 129 19.19 -5.85 0.76
N ASP A 130 19.51 -5.26 -0.36
CA ASP A 130 20.88 -4.85 -0.69
C ASP A 130 21.21 -3.59 0.12
N VAL A 131 21.82 -3.82 1.28
CA VAL A 131 22.13 -2.74 2.23
C VAL A 131 23.23 -1.82 1.74
N ASP A 132 24.12 -2.31 0.86
CA ASP A 132 25.23 -1.50 0.30
C ASP A 132 24.70 -0.46 -0.68
N ASN A 133 23.54 -0.70 -1.31
CA ASN A 133 22.90 0.21 -2.26
C ASN A 133 21.61 0.84 -1.70
N LEU A 134 21.29 0.65 -0.43
CA LEU A 134 20.17 1.33 0.22
C LEU A 134 20.59 2.73 0.69
N LEU A 135 19.88 3.76 0.23
CA LEU A 135 20.08 5.12 0.74
C LEU A 135 19.44 5.22 2.13
N LEU A 136 20.24 5.49 3.15
CA LEU A 136 19.78 5.67 4.53
C LEU A 136 19.94 7.13 4.95
N SER A 137 18.90 7.69 5.55
CA SER A 137 18.94 9.01 6.20
C SER A 137 18.35 8.93 7.59
N GLN A 138 19.01 9.55 8.57
CA GLN A 138 18.57 9.64 9.96
C GLN A 138 18.41 11.11 10.33
N PRO A 139 17.26 11.73 10.07
CA PRO A 139 17.03 13.15 10.26
C PRO A 139 16.83 13.52 11.73
N ASP A 140 17.24 14.73 12.11
CA ASP A 140 17.12 15.25 13.49
C ASP A 140 15.70 15.73 13.82
N ASN A 141 14.89 16.07 12.81
CA ASN A 141 13.54 16.60 12.99
C ASN A 141 12.63 16.28 11.78
N GLY A 142 11.33 16.53 11.95
CA GLY A 142 10.32 16.22 10.95
C GLY A 142 10.45 17.03 9.66
N GLU A 143 10.84 18.32 9.76
CA GLU A 143 11.09 19.18 8.60
C GLU A 143 12.21 18.62 7.73
N GLN A 144 13.35 18.27 8.34
CA GLN A 144 14.49 17.68 7.63
C GLN A 144 14.11 16.35 6.95
N ALA A 145 13.41 15.47 7.65
CA ALA A 145 12.94 14.20 7.08
C ALA A 145 12.09 14.41 5.81
N LEU A 146 11.17 15.36 5.86
CA LEU A 146 10.23 15.62 4.77
C LEU A 146 10.87 16.40 3.62
N GLU A 147 11.86 17.28 3.89
CA GLU A 147 12.65 17.98 2.88
C GLU A 147 13.59 17.02 2.14
N ILE A 148 14.25 16.09 2.86
CA ILE A 148 15.05 15.02 2.24
C ILE A 148 14.15 14.16 1.35
N THR A 149 12.98 13.75 1.85
CA THR A 149 11.99 12.98 1.07
C THR A 149 11.59 13.75 -0.19
N GLU A 150 11.25 15.04 -0.10
CA GLU A 150 10.90 15.86 -1.25
C GLU A 150 12.05 15.95 -2.26
N THR A 151 13.28 16.14 -1.80
CA THR A 151 14.47 16.22 -2.66
C THR A 151 14.70 14.93 -3.42
N LEU A 152 14.61 13.78 -2.73
CA LEU A 152 14.74 12.46 -3.37
C LEU A 152 13.63 12.22 -4.40
N VAL A 153 12.39 12.58 -4.11
CA VAL A 153 11.28 12.48 -5.07
C VAL A 153 11.54 13.35 -6.30
N ARG A 154 12.03 14.59 -6.12
CA ARG A 154 12.33 15.53 -7.21
C ARG A 154 13.49 15.11 -8.09
N SER A 155 14.41 14.31 -7.57
CA SER A 155 15.57 13.82 -8.33
C SER A 155 15.20 12.89 -9.48
N ASN A 156 14.02 12.27 -9.46
CA ASN A 156 13.56 11.20 -10.36
C ASN A 156 14.49 9.97 -10.37
N ALA A 157 15.41 9.84 -9.43
CA ALA A 157 16.39 8.76 -9.35
C ALA A 157 16.03 7.68 -8.33
N VAL A 158 14.98 7.90 -7.54
CA VAL A 158 14.54 6.97 -6.49
C VAL A 158 13.15 6.46 -6.78
N ASP A 159 12.98 5.15 -6.77
CA ASP A 159 11.71 4.47 -7.06
C ASP A 159 10.84 4.30 -5.83
N LEU A 160 11.45 4.01 -4.68
CA LEU A 160 10.75 3.78 -3.41
C LEU A 160 11.44 4.51 -2.26
N ILE A 161 10.66 5.26 -1.51
CA ILE A 161 11.11 5.93 -0.28
C ILE A 161 10.23 5.45 0.86
N VAL A 162 10.82 4.98 1.94
CA VAL A 162 10.14 4.62 3.19
C VAL A 162 10.46 5.65 4.25
N VAL A 163 9.45 6.14 4.96
CA VAL A 163 9.60 7.04 6.12
C VAL A 163 9.10 6.30 7.35
N ASP A 164 10.01 5.96 8.25
CA ASP A 164 9.73 5.20 9.49
C ASP A 164 10.11 6.03 10.73
N SER A 165 9.20 6.56 11.48
CA SER A 165 7.77 6.58 11.28
C SER A 165 7.22 8.01 11.40
N VAL A 166 5.97 8.25 10.94
CA VAL A 166 5.28 9.54 11.09
C VAL A 166 5.24 9.98 12.56
N ALA A 167 5.14 9.04 13.49
CA ALA A 167 5.10 9.33 14.93
C ALA A 167 6.39 10.00 15.43
N ALA A 168 7.53 9.71 14.79
CA ALA A 168 8.84 10.26 15.13
C ALA A 168 9.18 11.57 14.39
N LEU A 169 8.32 12.04 13.48
CA LEU A 169 8.50 13.32 12.80
C LEU A 169 8.14 14.48 13.73
N VAL A 170 9.01 14.76 14.68
CA VAL A 170 8.85 15.86 15.64
C VAL A 170 9.19 17.17 14.95
N PRO A 171 8.30 18.18 14.99
CA PRO A 171 8.62 19.51 14.46
C PRO A 171 9.80 20.15 15.19
N ARG A 172 10.66 20.88 14.47
CA ARG A 172 11.83 21.56 15.05
C ARG A 172 11.43 22.47 16.21
N ALA A 173 10.35 23.23 16.07
CA ALA A 173 9.88 24.13 17.13
C ALA A 173 9.47 23.40 18.41
N GLU A 174 9.10 22.13 18.33
CA GLU A 174 8.79 21.29 19.49
C GLU A 174 10.07 20.79 20.16
N ILE A 175 11.14 20.55 19.37
CA ILE A 175 12.47 20.12 19.89
C ILE A 175 13.18 21.29 20.56
N GLU A 176 13.07 22.50 20.01
CA GLU A 176 13.74 23.72 20.51
C GLU A 176 12.96 24.39 21.65
N GLY A 177 11.71 23.99 21.91
CA GLY A 177 10.88 24.50 23.00
C GLY A 177 11.26 23.93 24.36
N ASP A 178 10.74 24.56 25.43
CA ASP A 178 10.96 24.11 26.79
C ASP A 178 10.12 22.86 27.12
N MET A 179 10.63 22.05 28.05
CA MET A 179 9.89 20.88 28.53
C MET A 179 8.58 21.30 29.19
N GLY A 180 7.46 20.83 28.63
CA GLY A 180 6.12 21.16 29.09
C GLY A 180 5.38 22.15 28.22
N ASP A 181 6.03 22.74 27.22
CA ASP A 181 5.37 23.57 26.22
C ASP A 181 4.33 22.76 25.44
N SER A 182 3.12 23.29 25.36
CA SER A 182 2.05 22.68 24.60
C SER A 182 1.92 23.37 23.25
N LEU A 183 2.36 22.68 22.18
CA LEU A 183 2.31 23.18 20.81
C LEU A 183 1.34 22.33 19.97
N PRO A 184 0.01 22.41 20.23
CA PRO A 184 -0.94 21.50 19.62
C PRO A 184 -1.03 21.63 18.11
N GLY A 185 -0.97 20.50 17.41
CA GLY A 185 -1.21 20.40 15.99
C GLY A 185 -0.05 20.79 15.08
N LEU A 186 1.16 21.08 15.60
CA LEU A 186 2.33 21.39 14.77
C LEU A 186 2.66 20.25 13.81
N GLN A 187 2.76 19.02 14.30
CA GLN A 187 3.01 17.85 13.47
C GLN A 187 1.94 17.68 12.38
N ALA A 188 0.67 17.91 12.69
CA ALA A 188 -0.41 17.81 11.70
C ALA A 188 -0.33 18.90 10.63
N ARG A 189 0.13 20.11 10.98
CA ARG A 189 0.37 21.22 10.04
C ARG A 189 1.56 20.89 9.14
N LEU A 190 2.67 20.41 9.71
CA LEU A 190 3.86 19.98 8.99
C LEU A 190 3.51 18.89 7.97
N MET A 191 2.83 17.82 8.39
CA MET A 191 2.38 16.76 7.50
C MET A 191 1.44 17.27 6.40
N SER A 192 0.51 18.16 6.72
CA SER A 192 -0.41 18.74 5.73
C SER A 192 0.33 19.57 4.66
N GLN A 193 1.34 20.33 5.05
CA GLN A 193 2.18 21.11 4.15
C GLN A 193 3.04 20.21 3.25
N ALA A 194 3.73 19.25 3.84
CA ALA A 194 4.59 18.32 3.13
C ALA A 194 3.82 17.48 2.10
N LEU A 195 2.68 16.90 2.51
CA LEU A 195 1.88 16.05 1.63
C LEU A 195 1.29 16.82 0.43
N ARG A 196 0.96 18.10 0.58
CA ARG A 196 0.57 18.95 -0.55
C ARG A 196 1.70 19.10 -1.57
N LYS A 197 2.93 19.36 -1.09
CA LYS A 197 4.12 19.46 -1.96
C LYS A 197 4.45 18.12 -2.61
N LEU A 198 4.55 17.07 -1.81
CA LEU A 198 4.89 15.72 -2.28
C LEU A 198 3.92 15.19 -3.33
N THR A 199 2.60 15.37 -3.14
CA THR A 199 1.60 14.88 -4.10
C THR A 199 1.80 15.46 -5.50
N ALA A 200 2.15 16.75 -5.60
CA ALA A 200 2.36 17.42 -6.87
C ALA A 200 3.60 16.85 -7.61
N VAL A 201 4.62 16.43 -6.89
CA VAL A 201 5.90 15.97 -7.45
C VAL A 201 5.88 14.46 -7.71
N ILE A 202 5.36 13.66 -6.79
CA ILE A 202 5.29 12.19 -6.85
C ILE A 202 4.61 11.72 -8.15
N ASN A 203 3.52 12.39 -8.56
CA ASN A 203 2.81 12.01 -9.78
C ASN A 203 3.69 12.17 -11.05
N LYS A 204 4.63 13.12 -11.04
CA LYS A 204 5.56 13.37 -12.15
C LYS A 204 6.77 12.44 -12.11
N SER A 205 7.36 12.27 -10.92
CA SER A 205 8.58 11.47 -10.73
C SER A 205 8.35 9.96 -10.77
N LYS A 206 7.09 9.51 -10.61
CA LYS A 206 6.74 8.09 -10.44
C LYS A 206 7.36 7.42 -9.20
N ALA A 207 8.04 8.18 -8.33
CA ALA A 207 8.53 7.68 -7.05
C ALA A 207 7.35 7.28 -6.15
N THR A 208 7.50 6.20 -5.39
CA THR A 208 6.52 5.76 -4.39
C THR A 208 7.02 6.15 -3.01
N VAL A 209 6.16 6.73 -2.19
CA VAL A 209 6.50 7.07 -0.79
C VAL A 209 5.58 6.29 0.15
N ILE A 210 6.19 5.46 1.01
CA ILE A 210 5.50 4.71 2.07
C ILE A 210 5.76 5.41 3.39
N PHE A 211 4.70 5.84 4.06
CA PHE A 211 4.73 6.32 5.43
C PHE A 211 4.32 5.20 6.38
N ILE A 212 5.20 4.83 7.27
CA ILE A 212 4.87 3.96 8.41
C ILE A 212 4.24 4.84 9.50
N ASN A 213 3.15 4.37 10.11
CA ASN A 213 2.44 5.13 11.12
C ASN A 213 2.06 4.25 12.32
N GLN A 214 1.94 4.88 13.47
CA GLN A 214 1.54 4.25 14.72
C GLN A 214 0.08 4.55 15.03
N ILE A 215 -0.58 3.64 15.74
CA ILE A 215 -1.93 3.85 16.26
C ILE A 215 -1.85 4.56 17.60
N ARG A 216 -2.77 5.50 17.80
CA ARG A 216 -3.03 6.18 19.08
C ARG A 216 -4.51 6.07 19.40
N MET A 217 -4.84 6.10 20.68
CA MET A 217 -6.22 6.07 21.13
C MET A 217 -6.72 7.49 21.40
N LYS A 218 -7.86 7.85 20.83
CA LYS A 218 -8.54 9.11 21.15
C LYS A 218 -9.17 9.03 22.53
N ILE A 219 -8.86 10.00 23.37
CA ILE A 219 -9.47 10.14 24.71
C ILE A 219 -10.93 10.58 24.56
N GLY A 220 -11.84 10.00 25.35
CA GLY A 220 -13.25 10.42 25.42
C GLY A 220 -14.17 9.87 24.32
N VAL A 221 -13.71 8.93 23.49
CA VAL A 221 -14.57 8.26 22.52
C VAL A 221 -15.26 7.07 23.19
N MET A 222 -16.53 7.25 23.57
CA MET A 222 -17.34 6.18 24.21
C MET A 222 -17.98 5.23 23.19
N PHE A 223 -18.22 5.67 21.96
CA PHE A 223 -18.85 4.89 20.90
C PHE A 223 -18.05 4.97 19.60
N GLY A 224 -17.99 3.87 18.84
CA GLY A 224 -17.24 3.78 17.60
C GLY A 224 -15.77 3.39 17.81
N ASN A 225 -14.94 3.56 16.78
CA ASN A 225 -13.52 3.18 16.84
C ASN A 225 -12.67 4.35 17.39
N PRO A 226 -12.06 4.21 18.57
CA PRO A 226 -11.20 5.23 19.15
C PRO A 226 -9.83 5.32 18.49
N GLU A 227 -9.43 4.34 17.69
CA GLU A 227 -8.11 4.30 17.06
C GLU A 227 -7.92 5.42 16.04
N THR A 228 -6.79 6.06 16.08
CA THR A 228 -6.36 7.07 15.11
C THR A 228 -4.86 6.94 14.85
N THR A 229 -4.40 7.47 13.72
CA THR A 229 -2.98 7.53 13.39
C THR A 229 -2.40 8.90 13.75
N THR A 230 -1.09 8.98 13.98
CA THR A 230 -0.36 10.24 14.27
C THR A 230 -0.26 11.14 13.03
N GLY A 231 0.15 12.39 13.18
CA GLY A 231 0.32 13.34 12.07
C GLY A 231 -0.98 13.91 11.50
N GLY A 232 -2.10 13.79 12.23
CA GLY A 232 -3.40 14.35 11.85
C GLY A 232 -4.13 13.57 10.76
N ASN A 233 -5.00 14.26 10.01
CA ASN A 233 -5.85 13.62 9.00
C ASN A 233 -5.30 13.71 7.56
N ALA A 234 -4.26 14.50 7.31
CA ALA A 234 -3.79 14.77 5.95
C ALA A 234 -3.39 13.48 5.21
N LEU A 235 -2.62 12.61 5.86
CA LEU A 235 -2.17 11.36 5.25
C LEU A 235 -3.34 10.44 4.86
N LYS A 236 -4.42 10.42 5.64
CA LYS A 236 -5.65 9.66 5.32
C LYS A 236 -6.29 10.09 3.99
N PHE A 237 -6.19 11.37 3.65
CA PHE A 237 -6.72 11.91 2.39
C PHE A 237 -5.74 11.73 1.23
N TYR A 238 -4.46 12.04 1.43
CA TYR A 238 -3.44 12.02 0.37
C TYR A 238 -3.00 10.61 -0.02
N ALA A 239 -2.94 9.66 0.91
CA ALA A 239 -2.59 8.28 0.59
C ALA A 239 -3.57 7.67 -0.44
N SER A 240 -3.00 7.02 -1.44
CA SER A 240 -3.75 6.25 -2.44
C SER A 240 -4.10 4.85 -1.92
N VAL A 241 -3.23 4.29 -1.10
CA VAL A 241 -3.42 3.00 -0.43
C VAL A 241 -3.17 3.19 1.06
N ARG A 242 -4.02 2.59 1.90
CA ARG A 242 -3.83 2.52 3.34
C ARG A 242 -4.01 1.08 3.81
N MET A 243 -3.05 0.59 4.57
CA MET A 243 -3.01 -0.77 5.08
C MET A 243 -2.96 -0.76 6.61
N ASP A 244 -3.89 -1.48 7.22
CA ASP A 244 -3.90 -1.78 8.66
C ASP A 244 -3.26 -3.16 8.86
N ILE A 245 -2.09 -3.22 9.50
CA ILE A 245 -1.34 -4.44 9.74
C ILE A 245 -1.43 -4.84 11.21
N ARG A 246 -1.82 -6.09 11.48
CA ARG A 246 -2.02 -6.60 12.82
C ARG A 246 -1.50 -8.02 12.99
N ARG A 247 -0.86 -8.29 14.12
CA ARG A 247 -0.55 -9.64 14.56
C ARG A 247 -1.83 -10.34 15.00
N ILE A 248 -2.11 -11.54 14.47
CA ILE A 248 -3.26 -12.37 14.83
C ILE A 248 -2.88 -13.36 15.92
N SER A 249 -1.77 -14.11 15.70
CA SER A 249 -1.31 -15.16 16.59
C SER A 249 0.19 -15.33 16.52
N GLN A 250 0.75 -16.00 17.51
CA GLN A 250 2.15 -16.39 17.53
C GLN A 250 2.33 -17.74 16.82
N ILE A 251 3.45 -17.88 16.11
CA ILE A 251 3.91 -19.15 15.55
C ILE A 251 4.97 -19.72 16.50
N LYS A 252 4.73 -20.93 16.98
CA LYS A 252 5.62 -21.62 17.91
C LYS A 252 6.20 -22.85 17.28
N GLN A 253 7.45 -23.13 17.60
CA GLN A 253 8.12 -24.40 17.32
C GLN A 253 8.64 -24.95 18.67
N ALA A 254 8.07 -26.04 19.12
CA ALA A 254 8.16 -26.48 20.52
C ALA A 254 7.76 -25.32 21.46
N ASP A 255 8.61 -24.94 22.41
CA ASP A 255 8.33 -23.84 23.36
C ASP A 255 8.80 -22.46 22.87
N ALA A 256 9.52 -22.37 21.75
CA ALA A 256 10.03 -21.11 21.23
C ALA A 256 9.04 -20.43 20.28
N VAL A 257 8.84 -19.12 20.47
CA VAL A 257 8.10 -18.30 19.50
C VAL A 257 9.05 -17.93 18.37
N ILE A 258 8.76 -18.39 17.14
CA ILE A 258 9.62 -18.24 15.97
C ILE A 258 9.08 -17.22 14.97
N GLY A 259 7.85 -16.78 15.14
CA GLY A 259 7.21 -15.82 14.24
C GLY A 259 5.79 -15.45 14.65
N ASN A 260 5.14 -14.71 13.81
CA ASN A 260 3.75 -14.29 13.99
C ASN A 260 2.94 -14.51 12.70
N ARG A 261 1.70 -14.96 12.85
CA ARG A 261 0.67 -14.84 11.81
C ARG A 261 0.19 -13.40 11.80
N THR A 262 0.25 -12.77 10.67
CA THR A 262 -0.06 -11.35 10.49
C THR A 262 -1.17 -11.18 9.48
N ARG A 263 -2.10 -10.27 9.75
CA ARG A 263 -3.16 -9.86 8.84
C ARG A 263 -2.94 -8.41 8.40
N VAL A 264 -3.07 -8.17 7.11
CA VAL A 264 -3.08 -6.83 6.50
C VAL A 264 -4.45 -6.60 5.89
N LYS A 265 -5.13 -5.56 6.36
CA LYS A 265 -6.40 -5.10 5.80
C LYS A 265 -6.18 -3.85 4.96
N VAL A 266 -6.57 -3.90 3.70
CA VAL A 266 -6.51 -2.76 2.79
C VAL A 266 -7.71 -1.86 3.01
N VAL A 267 -7.60 -0.86 3.88
CA VAL A 267 -8.73 0.01 4.29
C VAL A 267 -9.04 1.12 3.29
N LYS A 268 -8.09 1.45 2.42
CA LYS A 268 -8.27 2.38 1.31
C LYS A 268 -7.43 1.92 0.12
N ASN A 269 -8.01 1.94 -1.07
CA ASN A 269 -7.30 1.65 -2.30
C ASN A 269 -7.93 2.44 -3.45
N LYS A 270 -7.10 3.19 -4.21
CA LYS A 270 -7.53 3.96 -5.38
C LYS A 270 -7.23 3.27 -6.71
N ILE A 271 -6.59 2.08 -6.69
CA ILE A 271 -6.22 1.34 -7.89
C ILE A 271 -6.96 0.01 -8.04
N ALA A 272 -7.56 -0.49 -6.96
CA ALA A 272 -8.35 -1.73 -6.92
C ALA A 272 -9.44 -1.62 -5.84
N PRO A 273 -10.40 -2.54 -5.79
CA PRO A 273 -11.42 -2.56 -4.74
C PRO A 273 -10.78 -2.64 -3.34
N PRO A 274 -11.18 -1.75 -2.42
CA PRO A 274 -10.69 -1.75 -1.04
C PRO A 274 -11.32 -2.86 -0.20
N PHE A 275 -10.91 -2.94 1.08
CA PHE A 275 -11.41 -3.82 2.13
C PHE A 275 -11.07 -5.31 1.96
N ARG A 276 -10.17 -5.63 1.02
CA ARG A 276 -9.56 -6.95 0.93
C ARG A 276 -8.56 -7.14 2.07
N GLU A 277 -8.39 -8.40 2.47
CA GLU A 277 -7.47 -8.80 3.54
C GLU A 277 -6.49 -9.83 3.00
N ALA A 278 -5.26 -9.79 3.51
CA ALA A 278 -4.25 -10.80 3.29
C ALA A 278 -3.70 -11.28 4.63
N GLU A 279 -3.45 -12.57 4.74
CA GLU A 279 -2.83 -13.17 5.92
C GLU A 279 -1.61 -13.98 5.52
N PHE A 280 -0.52 -13.74 6.21
CA PHE A 280 0.75 -14.42 5.98
C PHE A 280 1.57 -14.52 7.29
N ASP A 281 2.56 -15.40 7.28
CA ASP A 281 3.46 -15.56 8.40
C ASP A 281 4.65 -14.60 8.26
N ILE A 282 5.02 -13.93 9.35
CA ILE A 282 6.28 -13.21 9.51
C ILE A 282 7.16 -14.00 10.47
N MET A 283 8.26 -14.55 9.97
CA MET A 283 9.25 -15.28 10.75
C MET A 283 10.34 -14.31 11.24
N TYR A 284 10.78 -14.44 12.49
CA TYR A 284 11.70 -13.45 13.09
C TYR A 284 13.06 -13.36 12.43
N ASN A 285 13.50 -14.44 11.75
CA ASN A 285 14.80 -14.48 11.07
C ASN A 285 14.75 -14.22 9.57
N GLU A 286 13.58 -14.37 8.94
CA GLU A 286 13.42 -14.43 7.48
C GLU A 286 12.44 -13.38 6.95
N GLY A 287 11.66 -12.75 7.85
CA GLY A 287 10.57 -11.88 7.47
C GLY A 287 9.36 -12.67 6.95
N ILE A 288 8.74 -12.22 5.85
CA ILE A 288 7.54 -12.85 5.28
C ILE A 288 7.89 -14.25 4.74
N SER A 289 7.18 -15.26 5.23
CA SER A 289 7.33 -16.65 4.76
C SER A 289 6.71 -16.84 3.39
N ARG A 290 7.52 -16.72 2.33
CA ARG A 290 7.07 -16.88 0.94
C ARG A 290 6.47 -18.27 0.69
N SER A 291 7.13 -19.32 1.18
CA SER A 291 6.63 -20.70 1.04
C SER A 291 5.28 -20.92 1.73
N GLY A 292 5.10 -20.32 2.91
CA GLY A 292 3.83 -20.35 3.64
C GLY A 292 2.71 -19.62 2.93
N ASP A 293 3.00 -18.43 2.40
CA ASP A 293 2.03 -17.60 1.65
C ASP A 293 1.57 -18.30 0.36
N ILE A 294 2.53 -18.86 -0.41
CA ILE A 294 2.22 -19.61 -1.64
C ILE A 294 1.41 -20.88 -1.32
N LEU A 295 1.81 -21.64 -0.29
CA LEU A 295 1.10 -22.86 0.10
C LEU A 295 -0.35 -22.58 0.50
N ASP A 296 -0.58 -21.57 1.35
CA ASP A 296 -1.92 -21.21 1.81
C ASP A 296 -2.80 -20.78 0.64
N LEU A 297 -2.28 -19.96 -0.28
CA LEU A 297 -3.00 -19.52 -1.48
C LEU A 297 -3.28 -20.70 -2.44
N ALA A 298 -2.31 -21.60 -2.62
CA ALA A 298 -2.45 -22.75 -3.51
C ALA A 298 -3.52 -23.73 -3.02
N VAL A 299 -3.59 -23.95 -1.70
CA VAL A 299 -4.66 -24.75 -1.09
C VAL A 299 -6.01 -24.08 -1.24
N ASN A 300 -6.12 -22.79 -0.98
CA ASN A 300 -7.38 -22.06 -1.11
C ASN A 300 -7.93 -22.03 -2.55
N ARG A 301 -7.05 -22.23 -3.55
CA ARG A 301 -7.40 -22.26 -4.97
C ARG A 301 -7.43 -23.66 -5.58
N ASN A 302 -7.34 -24.71 -4.74
CA ASN A 302 -7.31 -26.11 -5.17
C ASN A 302 -6.20 -26.42 -6.21
N ILE A 303 -5.06 -25.71 -6.12
CA ILE A 303 -3.84 -25.97 -6.90
C ILE A 303 -2.99 -27.00 -6.16
N VAL A 304 -2.99 -26.95 -4.83
CA VAL A 304 -2.41 -27.95 -3.92
C VAL A 304 -3.55 -28.59 -3.19
N ASP A 305 -3.62 -29.92 -3.26
CA ASP A 305 -4.64 -30.70 -2.57
C ASP A 305 -4.27 -30.87 -1.10
N LYS A 306 -5.27 -30.72 -0.23
CA LYS A 306 -5.14 -30.99 1.20
C LYS A 306 -6.13 -32.07 1.63
N ALA A 307 -5.62 -33.27 1.93
CA ALA A 307 -6.41 -34.39 2.42
C ALA A 307 -5.98 -34.71 3.87
N GLY A 308 -6.81 -34.27 4.84
CA GLY A 308 -6.46 -34.37 6.26
C GLY A 308 -5.18 -33.60 6.59
N ALA A 309 -4.14 -34.30 7.04
CA ALA A 309 -2.82 -33.70 7.33
C ALA A 309 -1.88 -33.67 6.12
N TRP A 310 -2.22 -34.31 5.01
CA TRP A 310 -1.36 -34.43 3.84
C TRP A 310 -1.60 -33.32 2.83
N PHE A 311 -0.50 -32.80 2.27
CA PHE A 311 -0.49 -31.88 1.15
C PHE A 311 0.08 -32.59 -0.07
N ALA A 312 -0.55 -32.41 -1.24
CA ALA A 312 -0.13 -32.99 -2.51
C ALA A 312 -0.20 -31.96 -3.63
N TYR A 313 0.75 -32.04 -4.56
CA TYR A 313 0.76 -31.24 -5.77
C TYR A 313 0.83 -32.20 -6.98
N GLY A 314 -0.26 -32.25 -7.76
CA GLY A 314 -0.47 -33.34 -8.70
C GLY A 314 -0.45 -34.70 -8.00
N ASP A 315 0.31 -35.65 -8.54
CA ASP A 315 0.44 -36.99 -7.93
C ASP A 315 1.47 -37.08 -6.81
N GLN A 316 2.17 -35.97 -6.52
CA GLN A 316 3.27 -35.96 -5.56
C GLN A 316 2.83 -35.44 -4.18
N LYS A 317 3.07 -36.23 -3.13
CA LYS A 317 2.92 -35.76 -1.74
C LYS A 317 4.08 -34.84 -1.40
N ILE A 318 3.76 -33.60 -1.00
CA ILE A 318 4.75 -32.55 -0.67
C ILE A 318 4.97 -32.38 0.83
N GLY A 319 4.15 -33.03 1.68
CA GLY A 319 4.38 -33.03 3.12
C GLY A 319 3.20 -33.47 3.95
N GLN A 320 3.50 -34.01 5.15
CA GLN A 320 2.51 -34.21 6.19
C GLN A 320 2.56 -33.06 7.19
N GLY A 321 1.52 -32.26 7.23
CA GLY A 321 1.46 -31.01 7.98
C GLY A 321 2.00 -29.81 7.20
N ARG A 322 1.55 -28.61 7.61
CA ARG A 322 1.87 -27.35 6.92
C ARG A 322 3.38 -27.04 6.92
N GLU A 323 4.06 -27.32 8.04
CA GLU A 323 5.49 -27.02 8.15
C GLU A 323 6.35 -27.94 7.26
N ALA A 324 5.99 -29.22 7.15
CA ALA A 324 6.68 -30.14 6.24
C ALA A 324 6.48 -29.72 4.77
N ALA A 325 5.27 -29.32 4.40
CA ALA A 325 4.99 -28.82 3.04
C ALA A 325 5.74 -27.50 2.74
N LYS A 326 5.84 -26.57 3.70
CA LYS A 326 6.64 -25.34 3.57
C LYS A 326 8.13 -25.67 3.35
N SER A 327 8.68 -26.59 4.16
CA SER A 327 10.08 -27.02 4.03
C SER A 327 10.35 -27.69 2.69
N TYR A 328 9.40 -28.49 2.21
CA TYR A 328 9.50 -29.08 0.87
C TYR A 328 9.58 -28.00 -0.21
N LEU A 329 8.71 -27.00 -0.18
CA LEU A 329 8.71 -25.89 -1.15
C LEU A 329 10.01 -25.06 -1.08
N GLN A 330 10.55 -24.84 0.12
CA GLN A 330 11.85 -24.16 0.30
C GLN A 330 13.00 -24.94 -0.31
N SER A 331 12.96 -26.28 -0.21
CA SER A 331 13.99 -27.17 -0.76
C SER A 331 13.81 -27.40 -2.27
N ASN A 332 12.66 -27.07 -2.84
CA ASN A 332 12.33 -27.23 -4.25
C ASN A 332 11.84 -25.92 -4.86
N PRO A 333 12.74 -24.95 -5.13
CA PRO A 333 12.37 -23.61 -5.60
C PRO A 333 11.62 -23.61 -6.94
N GLU A 334 11.93 -24.55 -7.84
CA GLU A 334 11.27 -24.68 -9.14
C GLU A 334 9.79 -25.02 -8.98
N VAL A 335 9.46 -25.99 -8.11
CA VAL A 335 8.08 -26.37 -7.79
C VAL A 335 7.35 -25.21 -7.11
N MET A 336 8.04 -24.52 -6.19
CA MET A 336 7.46 -23.37 -5.50
C MET A 336 7.10 -22.26 -6.49
N GLU A 337 7.97 -21.95 -7.47
CA GLU A 337 7.69 -20.90 -8.47
C GLU A 337 6.59 -21.33 -9.46
N GLU A 338 6.58 -22.60 -9.88
CA GLU A 338 5.49 -23.13 -10.72
C GLU A 338 4.11 -22.98 -10.03
N ILE A 339 4.04 -23.32 -8.74
CA ILE A 339 2.80 -23.13 -7.95
C ILE A 339 2.46 -21.64 -7.85
N ALA A 340 3.45 -20.78 -7.61
CA ALA A 340 3.25 -19.35 -7.51
C ALA A 340 2.70 -18.73 -8.82
N GLU A 341 3.19 -19.19 -9.97
CA GLU A 341 2.69 -18.76 -11.27
C GLU A 341 1.24 -19.21 -11.49
N LYS A 342 0.90 -20.45 -11.14
CA LYS A 342 -0.48 -20.96 -11.23
C LYS A 342 -1.41 -20.15 -10.30
N VAL A 343 -0.96 -19.83 -9.08
CA VAL A 343 -1.71 -18.99 -8.13
C VAL A 343 -1.96 -17.61 -8.74
N ARG A 344 -0.95 -16.97 -9.32
CA ARG A 344 -1.10 -15.66 -9.98
C ARG A 344 -2.06 -15.74 -11.17
N ALA A 345 -1.89 -16.74 -12.05
CA ALA A 345 -2.74 -16.91 -13.22
C ALA A 345 -4.22 -17.10 -12.84
N ALA A 346 -4.50 -17.92 -11.83
CA ALA A 346 -5.85 -18.15 -11.33
C ALA A 346 -6.48 -16.90 -10.70
N ALA A 347 -5.67 -16.02 -10.10
CA ALA A 347 -6.15 -14.81 -9.44
C ALA A 347 -6.55 -13.68 -10.40
N PHE A 348 -6.01 -13.65 -11.61
CA PHE A 348 -6.34 -12.64 -12.63
C PHE A 348 -7.49 -13.08 -13.56
N GLN A 349 -8.04 -14.26 -13.36
CA GLN A 349 -9.22 -14.75 -14.12
C GLN A 349 -10.55 -14.47 -13.38
N GLU A 350 -10.49 -14.07 -12.12
CA GLU A 350 -11.64 -13.58 -11.32
C GLU A 350 -11.76 -12.03 -11.42
#